data_3faedc0119985e4324927e7554cbcb0e
#
_entry.id   3faedc0119985e4324927e7554cbcb0e
#
_cell.length_a   1.000
_cell.length_b   1.000
_cell.length_c   1.000
_cell.angle_alpha   90.00
_cell.angle_beta   90.00
_cell.angle_gamma   90.00
#
_symmetry.space_group_name_H-M   'P 1'
#
loop_
_entity.id
_entity.type
_entity.pdbx_description
1 polymer ?
#
loop_
_entity_poly.entity_id
_entity_poly.type
_entity_poly.pdbx_seq_one_letter_code
_entity_poly.pdbx_strand_id
1 'polypeptide(L)'
;MASATLSKPRQDSTPLQRLRAVDASTWAKLAFALLCAVALFGYFAFPTYPTYDSFYALLWGRDLLHLHLPDFRVYRGPTEHPLAIAFGMFCSLFGQGGARLMVLGSIASFVALVAGVYRLARLCFGPVVGMFAALLMLSRFYDENLAAQGYLDLSYVALIVWAVALEVERPRRGVPVFLLLAAAGLLRPDAWVLSGVYWLWCAWPARVKQGAGAPAHHESPSGDPVLDGGSVVDRGPPIDNRKRLEYLAMAVIAPLVWVGADAIVTGNPLYSLHSTAGLAQELGRTQGFSSVLTSVWTYSVRIDKLPVVLGGLIGIPIAVWLAPRRVLVPLAVLVLLVFVFLAEGAVGASVIDRYLMGAATVLLLFCAVAIGGWSMLERGSRLRRAWMAGAAALVLFGAILAATTLSLSSLRTTLAYHEDFHKGLAVALANPAVQAELKRCPLVSLPDNKLIPDARWILDSTGQRDIVARSQARADADKGAPALENRIRAGSVAVYPLGSAVFFEAIVDVGDDPRDQAPLAGFKRIFTSRYYAVYGNC
;
A
#
# COMPACT_ATOMS: atom_id res chain seq x y z
N MET A 1 33.81 -69.45 -13.57
CA MET A 1 32.77 -68.79 -14.38
C MET A 1 32.34 -67.49 -13.69
N ALA A 2 32.88 -66.34 -14.12
CA ALA A 2 32.59 -65.06 -13.55
C ALA A 2 31.44 -64.44 -14.36
N SER A 3 30.29 -64.15 -13.70
CA SER A 3 29.12 -63.52 -14.30
C SER A 3 29.33 -62.02 -14.33
N ALA A 4 29.53 -61.45 -15.51
CA ALA A 4 29.65 -60.02 -15.71
C ALA A 4 28.23 -59.42 -15.68
N THR A 5 27.91 -58.61 -14.65
CA THR A 5 26.74 -57.77 -14.59
C THR A 5 26.92 -56.58 -15.51
N LEU A 6 26.21 -56.60 -16.64
CA LEU A 6 26.08 -55.49 -17.56
C LEU A 6 25.32 -54.32 -16.86
N SER A 7 26.02 -53.23 -16.57
CA SER A 7 25.42 -51.98 -16.13
C SER A 7 24.56 -51.40 -17.26
N LYS A 8 23.25 -51.15 -16.97
CA LYS A 8 22.34 -50.42 -17.86
C LYS A 8 22.92 -49.05 -18.19
N PRO A 9 22.89 -48.61 -19.46
CA PRO A 9 23.33 -47.28 -19.81
C PRO A 9 22.44 -46.24 -19.15
N ARG A 10 23.05 -45.25 -18.50
CA ARG A 10 22.39 -44.04 -18.02
C ARG A 10 21.75 -43.36 -19.21
N GLN A 11 20.41 -43.39 -19.30
CA GLN A 11 19.68 -42.59 -20.25
C GLN A 11 19.93 -41.10 -19.91
N ASP A 12 20.71 -40.41 -20.72
CA ASP A 12 20.89 -38.97 -20.63
C ASP A 12 19.57 -38.31 -20.86
N SER A 13 18.93 -37.85 -19.77
CA SER A 13 17.69 -37.13 -19.81
C SER A 13 17.90 -35.81 -20.61
N THR A 14 17.10 -35.60 -21.66
CA THR A 14 17.16 -34.37 -22.43
C THR A 14 16.90 -33.13 -21.55
N PRO A 15 17.46 -31.95 -21.90
CA PRO A 15 17.25 -30.72 -21.12
C PRO A 15 15.77 -30.44 -20.83
N LEU A 16 14.88 -30.77 -21.78
CA LEU A 16 13.42 -30.64 -21.64
C LEU A 16 12.83 -31.62 -20.60
N GLN A 17 13.40 -32.84 -20.48
CA GLN A 17 12.98 -33.80 -19.45
C GLN A 17 13.44 -33.38 -18.05
N ARG A 18 14.63 -32.78 -17.94
CA ARG A 18 15.13 -32.19 -16.67
C ARG A 18 14.29 -31.01 -16.24
N LEU A 19 13.88 -30.12 -17.16
CA LEU A 19 12.98 -28.99 -16.87
C LEU A 19 11.59 -29.45 -16.43
N ARG A 20 11.04 -30.54 -16.99
CA ARG A 20 9.75 -31.11 -16.58
C ARG A 20 9.81 -31.84 -15.22
N ALA A 21 10.99 -32.25 -14.77
CA ALA A 21 11.19 -32.88 -13.48
C ALA A 21 11.36 -31.87 -12.32
N VAL A 22 11.48 -30.59 -12.62
CA VAL A 22 11.58 -29.53 -11.59
C VAL A 22 10.22 -29.34 -10.92
N ASP A 23 10.20 -29.47 -9.60
CA ASP A 23 8.99 -29.30 -8.80
C ASP A 23 8.41 -27.87 -8.90
N ALA A 24 7.08 -27.77 -8.85
CA ALA A 24 6.36 -26.50 -8.92
C ALA A 24 6.77 -25.51 -7.81
N SER A 25 7.21 -26.00 -6.65
CA SER A 25 7.72 -25.14 -5.57
C SER A 25 9.05 -24.48 -5.95
N THR A 26 9.91 -25.20 -6.66
CA THR A 26 11.20 -24.67 -7.15
C THR A 26 10.97 -23.58 -8.21
N TRP A 27 10.03 -23.78 -9.13
CA TRP A 27 9.63 -22.74 -10.10
C TRP A 27 9.08 -21.48 -9.40
N ALA A 28 8.27 -21.64 -8.37
CA ALA A 28 7.75 -20.51 -7.59
C ALA A 28 8.88 -19.74 -6.87
N LYS A 29 9.88 -20.45 -6.31
CA LYS A 29 11.06 -19.82 -5.68
C LYS A 29 11.92 -19.07 -6.70
N LEU A 30 12.14 -19.65 -7.88
CA LEU A 30 12.89 -18.98 -8.96
C LEU A 30 12.15 -17.74 -9.48
N ALA A 31 10.83 -17.83 -9.68
CA ALA A 31 10.01 -16.68 -10.06
C ALA A 31 10.05 -15.57 -9.00
N PHE A 32 10.00 -15.93 -7.72
CA PHE A 32 10.12 -14.96 -6.63
C PHE A 32 11.52 -14.32 -6.58
N ALA A 33 12.59 -15.09 -6.74
CA ALA A 33 13.95 -14.57 -6.81
C ALA A 33 14.13 -13.62 -8.00
N LEU A 34 13.57 -13.98 -9.17
CA LEU A 34 13.56 -13.11 -10.35
C LEU A 34 12.79 -11.81 -10.08
N LEU A 35 11.61 -11.90 -9.44
CA LEU A 35 10.84 -10.72 -9.05
C LEU A 35 11.64 -9.79 -8.14
N CYS A 36 12.32 -10.34 -7.12
CA CYS A 36 13.19 -9.56 -6.24
C CYS A 36 14.33 -8.88 -7.03
N ALA A 37 14.96 -9.61 -7.96
CA ALA A 37 16.05 -9.08 -8.78
C ALA A 37 15.55 -7.94 -9.71
N VAL A 38 14.40 -8.13 -10.36
CA VAL A 38 13.77 -7.11 -11.23
C VAL A 38 13.37 -5.88 -10.41
N ALA A 39 12.76 -6.06 -9.24
CA ALA A 39 12.38 -4.96 -8.35
C ALA A 39 13.61 -4.16 -7.87
N LEU A 40 14.68 -4.86 -7.48
CA LEU A 40 15.94 -4.23 -7.07
C LEU A 40 16.61 -3.51 -8.25
N PHE A 41 16.64 -4.11 -9.43
CA PHE A 41 17.11 -3.46 -10.65
C PHE A 41 16.29 -2.20 -10.96
N GLY A 42 14.95 -2.28 -10.88
CA GLY A 42 14.05 -1.14 -11.07
C GLY A 42 14.33 -0.02 -10.09
N TYR A 43 14.56 -0.33 -8.82
CA TYR A 43 14.91 0.65 -7.79
C TYR A 43 16.18 1.45 -8.12
N PHE A 44 17.18 0.84 -8.76
CA PHE A 44 18.40 1.53 -9.18
C PHE A 44 18.29 2.20 -10.56
N ALA A 45 17.48 1.63 -11.46
CA ALA A 45 17.37 2.09 -12.86
C ALA A 45 16.34 3.20 -13.07
N PHE A 46 15.35 3.30 -12.19
CA PHE A 46 14.29 4.30 -12.27
C PHE A 46 14.47 5.38 -11.21
N PRO A 47 14.06 6.62 -11.50
CA PRO A 47 13.96 7.67 -10.50
C PRO A 47 12.97 7.25 -9.40
N THR A 48 13.35 7.51 -8.15
CA THR A 48 12.51 7.20 -6.99
C THR A 48 12.59 8.32 -5.97
N TYR A 49 11.47 8.70 -5.38
CA TYR A 49 11.41 9.72 -4.33
C TYR A 49 10.22 9.43 -3.40
N PRO A 50 10.30 9.80 -2.10
CA PRO A 50 9.18 9.65 -1.18
C PRO A 50 8.05 10.64 -1.49
N THR A 51 6.81 10.24 -1.17
CA THR A 51 5.67 11.15 -1.20
C THR A 51 5.65 12.11 -0.01
N TYR A 52 4.71 13.03 -0.06
CA TYR A 52 4.38 13.94 1.04
C TYR A 52 4.18 13.19 2.37
N ASP A 53 3.34 12.16 2.37
CA ASP A 53 3.04 11.35 3.57
C ASP A 53 4.30 10.65 4.11
N SER A 54 5.12 10.11 3.20
CA SER A 54 6.35 9.40 3.55
C SER A 54 7.44 10.34 4.07
N PHE A 55 7.52 11.56 3.57
CA PHE A 55 8.42 12.56 4.13
C PHE A 55 8.01 12.97 5.54
N TYR A 56 6.71 13.10 5.82
CA TYR A 56 6.28 13.36 7.20
C TYR A 56 6.59 12.18 8.12
N ALA A 57 6.42 10.94 7.67
CA ALA A 57 6.84 9.78 8.44
C ALA A 57 8.35 9.78 8.75
N LEU A 58 9.19 10.21 7.79
CA LEU A 58 10.63 10.41 8.01
C LEU A 58 10.91 11.52 9.00
N LEU A 59 10.27 12.69 8.86
CA LEU A 59 10.47 13.84 9.74
C LEU A 59 10.06 13.53 11.18
N TRP A 60 8.85 13.00 11.37
CA TRP A 60 8.36 12.61 12.69
C TRP A 60 9.19 11.48 13.31
N GLY A 61 9.66 10.54 12.48
CA GLY A 61 10.60 9.51 12.91
C GLY A 61 11.96 10.08 13.31
N ARG A 62 12.46 11.08 12.58
CA ARG A 62 13.70 11.80 12.93
C ARG A 62 13.55 12.57 14.25
N ASP A 63 12.42 13.23 14.47
CA ASP A 63 12.15 13.92 15.74
C ASP A 63 12.22 12.94 16.90
N LEU A 64 11.55 11.77 16.79
CA LEU A 64 11.62 10.72 17.80
C LEU A 64 13.03 10.17 18.02
N LEU A 65 13.84 10.03 16.96
CA LEU A 65 15.23 9.59 17.06
C LEU A 65 16.06 10.54 17.91
N HIS A 66 15.75 11.86 17.84
CA HIS A 66 16.41 12.89 18.64
C HIS A 66 15.69 13.17 19.98
N LEU A 67 14.76 12.30 20.39
CA LEU A 67 13.97 12.42 21.63
C LEU A 67 13.09 13.68 21.69
N HIS A 68 12.71 14.21 20.53
CA HIS A 68 11.72 15.26 20.39
C HIS A 68 10.35 14.67 20.09
N LEU A 69 9.30 15.25 20.67
CA LEU A 69 7.95 14.91 20.27
C LEU A 69 7.68 15.47 18.87
N PRO A 70 7.16 14.67 17.93
CA PRO A 70 6.79 15.15 16.62
C PRO A 70 5.64 16.16 16.71
N ASP A 71 5.56 17.11 15.79
CA ASP A 71 4.43 18.02 15.71
C ASP A 71 3.41 17.49 14.69
N PHE A 72 2.28 16.97 15.19
CA PHE A 72 1.17 16.50 14.36
C PHE A 72 0.23 17.62 13.90
N ARG A 73 0.33 18.82 14.49
CA ARG A 73 -0.50 19.98 14.18
C ARG A 73 0.01 20.79 12.99
N VAL A 74 0.57 20.08 12.02
CA VAL A 74 1.09 20.72 10.80
C VAL A 74 -0.06 21.16 9.89
N TYR A 75 0.14 22.26 9.17
CA TYR A 75 -0.85 22.74 8.19
C TYR A 75 -1.08 21.71 7.09
N ARG A 76 -2.33 21.26 6.94
CA ARG A 76 -2.76 20.20 6.01
C ARG A 76 -1.92 18.92 6.15
N GLY A 77 -1.49 18.60 7.38
CA GLY A 77 -0.69 17.41 7.66
C GLY A 77 -1.37 16.11 7.20
N PRO A 78 -0.58 15.09 6.82
CA PRO A 78 -1.15 13.78 6.56
C PRO A 78 -1.54 13.11 7.88
N THR A 79 -2.35 12.05 7.78
CA THR A 79 -2.68 11.21 8.93
C THR A 79 -1.40 10.56 9.50
N GLU A 80 -1.31 10.52 10.81
CA GLU A 80 -0.17 10.01 11.55
C GLU A 80 -0.24 8.47 11.63
N HIS A 81 0.63 7.80 10.92
CA HIS A 81 0.70 6.33 10.87
C HIS A 81 1.79 5.82 11.80
N PRO A 82 1.51 5.27 13.01
CA PRO A 82 2.53 4.92 14.00
C PRO A 82 3.63 3.98 13.48
N LEU A 83 3.26 2.94 12.71
CA LEU A 83 4.24 2.02 12.13
C LEU A 83 5.10 2.70 11.05
N ALA A 84 4.52 3.62 10.29
CA ALA A 84 5.26 4.40 9.29
C ALA A 84 6.28 5.33 9.95
N ILE A 85 5.89 5.98 11.05
CA ILE A 85 6.77 6.85 11.84
C ILE A 85 7.91 6.02 12.44
N ALA A 86 7.62 4.83 12.98
CA ALA A 86 8.65 3.92 13.50
C ALA A 86 9.61 3.45 12.40
N PHE A 87 9.11 3.16 11.19
CA PHE A 87 9.96 2.85 10.05
C PHE A 87 10.74 4.08 9.57
N GLY A 88 10.13 5.27 9.58
CA GLY A 88 10.78 6.55 9.31
C GLY A 88 11.92 6.84 10.29
N MET A 89 11.74 6.52 11.58
CA MET A 89 12.78 6.62 12.59
C MET A 89 13.99 5.72 12.25
N PHE A 90 13.73 4.47 11.86
CA PHE A 90 14.80 3.57 11.39
C PHE A 90 15.49 4.12 10.13
N CYS A 91 14.74 4.59 9.14
CA CYS A 91 15.30 5.18 7.92
C CYS A 91 16.16 6.42 8.21
N SER A 92 15.77 7.23 9.18
CA SER A 92 16.48 8.47 9.55
C SER A 92 17.88 8.23 10.13
N LEU A 93 18.18 7.01 10.60
CA LEU A 93 19.55 6.61 10.99
C LEU A 93 20.56 6.73 9.83
N PHE A 94 20.08 6.72 8.59
CA PHE A 94 20.89 6.78 7.37
C PHE A 94 20.97 8.22 6.79
N GLY A 95 20.62 9.24 7.57
CA GLY A 95 20.64 10.64 7.14
C GLY A 95 19.81 10.86 5.87
N GLN A 96 20.34 11.63 4.91
CA GLN A 96 19.65 11.91 3.64
C GLN A 96 19.35 10.64 2.81
N GLY A 97 20.11 9.55 3.00
CA GLY A 97 19.84 8.25 2.37
C GLY A 97 18.54 7.58 2.86
N GLY A 98 18.04 7.99 4.02
CA GLY A 98 16.79 7.48 4.60
C GLY A 98 15.58 7.64 3.70
N ALA A 99 15.52 8.70 2.90
CA ALA A 99 14.47 8.91 1.91
C ALA A 99 14.42 7.78 0.86
N ARG A 100 15.56 7.35 0.34
CA ARG A 100 15.61 6.22 -0.59
C ARG A 100 15.30 4.89 0.08
N LEU A 101 15.71 4.71 1.35
CA LEU A 101 15.41 3.50 2.12
C LEU A 101 13.90 3.36 2.38
N MET A 102 13.19 4.48 2.61
CA MET A 102 11.72 4.49 2.72
C MET A 102 11.06 3.94 1.44
N VAL A 103 11.51 4.38 0.26
CA VAL A 103 11.02 3.87 -1.03
C VAL A 103 11.34 2.39 -1.20
N LEU A 104 12.56 1.95 -0.82
CA LEU A 104 12.93 0.53 -0.87
C LEU A 104 11.99 -0.32 -0.01
N GLY A 105 11.57 0.16 1.17
CA GLY A 105 10.58 -0.49 2.01
C GLY A 105 9.21 -0.65 1.32
N SER A 106 8.76 0.36 0.58
CA SER A 106 7.52 0.28 -0.21
C SER A 106 7.64 -0.72 -1.37
N ILE A 107 8.75 -0.74 -2.10
CA ILE A 107 9.03 -1.71 -3.17
C ILE A 107 9.08 -3.14 -2.60
N ALA A 108 9.75 -3.35 -1.46
CA ALA A 108 9.77 -4.64 -0.79
C ALA A 108 8.36 -5.09 -0.37
N SER A 109 7.53 -4.17 0.08
CA SER A 109 6.12 -4.44 0.41
C SER A 109 5.29 -4.81 -0.81
N PHE A 110 5.53 -4.20 -1.97
CA PHE A 110 4.91 -4.61 -3.23
C PHE A 110 5.31 -6.03 -3.64
N VAL A 111 6.59 -6.37 -3.57
CA VAL A 111 7.08 -7.73 -3.82
C VAL A 111 6.43 -8.73 -2.85
N ALA A 112 6.35 -8.39 -1.57
CA ALA A 112 5.67 -9.22 -0.58
C ALA A 112 4.17 -9.36 -0.86
N LEU A 113 3.51 -8.31 -1.37
CA LEU A 113 2.11 -8.32 -1.78
C LEU A 113 1.88 -9.28 -2.95
N VAL A 114 2.69 -9.22 -4.00
CA VAL A 114 2.61 -10.14 -5.15
C VAL A 114 2.77 -11.59 -4.70
N ALA A 115 3.75 -11.87 -3.83
CA ALA A 115 3.97 -13.19 -3.26
C ALA A 115 2.79 -13.65 -2.39
N GLY A 116 2.21 -12.75 -1.60
CA GLY A 116 1.03 -13.01 -0.77
C GLY A 116 -0.21 -13.34 -1.60
N VAL A 117 -0.46 -12.57 -2.65
CA VAL A 117 -1.57 -12.80 -3.60
C VAL A 117 -1.41 -14.15 -4.31
N TYR A 118 -0.20 -14.48 -4.79
CA TYR A 118 0.10 -15.80 -5.34
C TYR A 118 -0.21 -16.91 -4.33
N ARG A 119 0.30 -16.77 -3.09
CA ARG A 119 0.11 -17.77 -2.03
C ARG A 119 -1.37 -17.96 -1.70
N LEU A 120 -2.10 -16.87 -1.49
CA LEU A 120 -3.53 -16.91 -1.16
C LEU A 120 -4.34 -17.59 -2.28
N ALA A 121 -4.14 -17.16 -3.52
CA ALA A 121 -4.83 -17.73 -4.67
C ALA A 121 -4.48 -19.22 -4.88
N ARG A 122 -3.19 -19.58 -4.68
CA ARG A 122 -2.73 -20.98 -4.74
C ARG A 122 -3.39 -21.86 -3.66
N LEU A 123 -3.50 -21.35 -2.44
CA LEU A 123 -4.14 -22.08 -1.33
C LEU A 123 -5.63 -22.32 -1.56
N CYS A 124 -6.32 -21.32 -2.14
CA CYS A 124 -7.76 -21.43 -2.40
C CYS A 124 -8.08 -22.24 -3.67
N PHE A 125 -7.34 -22.05 -4.76
CA PHE A 125 -7.74 -22.42 -6.12
C PHE A 125 -6.63 -23.12 -6.93
N GLY A 126 -5.46 -23.34 -6.33
CA GLY A 126 -4.34 -24.04 -6.98
C GLY A 126 -3.34 -23.13 -7.70
N PRO A 127 -2.22 -23.72 -8.17
CA PRO A 127 -1.06 -22.96 -8.63
C PRO A 127 -1.29 -22.16 -9.92
N VAL A 128 -2.18 -22.62 -10.81
CA VAL A 128 -2.49 -21.91 -12.06
C VAL A 128 -3.23 -20.61 -11.77
N VAL A 129 -4.23 -20.64 -10.89
CA VAL A 129 -4.95 -19.43 -10.46
C VAL A 129 -3.99 -18.51 -9.71
N GLY A 130 -3.11 -19.06 -8.85
CA GLY A 130 -2.07 -18.29 -8.17
C GLY A 130 -1.16 -17.54 -9.16
N MET A 131 -0.73 -18.20 -10.22
CA MET A 131 0.09 -17.58 -11.27
C MET A 131 -0.65 -16.42 -11.97
N PHE A 132 -1.91 -16.61 -12.35
CA PHE A 132 -2.68 -15.53 -12.97
C PHE A 132 -2.93 -14.37 -12.01
N ALA A 133 -3.17 -14.64 -10.73
CA ALA A 133 -3.32 -13.59 -9.72
C ALA A 133 -2.03 -12.75 -9.56
N ALA A 134 -0.86 -13.39 -9.53
CA ALA A 134 0.42 -12.70 -9.49
C ALA A 134 0.69 -11.88 -10.77
N LEU A 135 0.39 -12.44 -11.94
CA LEU A 135 0.56 -11.72 -13.21
C LEU A 135 -0.37 -10.52 -13.35
N LEU A 136 -1.63 -10.65 -12.94
CA LEU A 136 -2.57 -9.52 -12.88
C LEU A 136 -2.07 -8.44 -11.92
N MET A 137 -1.55 -8.84 -10.75
CA MET A 137 -0.97 -7.90 -9.79
C MET A 137 0.23 -7.15 -10.37
N LEU A 138 1.12 -7.83 -11.09
CA LEU A 138 2.27 -7.24 -11.80
C LEU A 138 1.87 -6.41 -13.03
N SER A 139 0.67 -6.52 -13.54
CA SER A 139 0.16 -5.68 -14.63
C SER A 139 -0.53 -4.40 -14.15
N ARG A 140 -0.67 -4.20 -12.84
CA ARG A 140 -1.35 -3.07 -12.23
C ARG A 140 -0.38 -1.92 -11.99
N PHE A 141 -0.06 -1.15 -13.04
CA PHE A 141 0.86 -0.01 -13.01
C PHE A 141 0.57 1.03 -11.92
N TYR A 142 -0.63 1.03 -11.41
CA TYR A 142 -1.01 1.84 -10.26
C TYR A 142 -0.13 1.52 -9.03
N ASP A 143 0.12 0.25 -8.77
CA ASP A 143 0.89 -0.18 -7.60
C ASP A 143 2.39 0.04 -7.76
N GLU A 144 2.95 -0.21 -8.97
CA GLU A 144 4.36 0.08 -9.25
C GLU A 144 4.66 1.57 -9.10
N ASN A 145 3.74 2.43 -9.54
CA ASN A 145 3.87 3.87 -9.36
C ASN A 145 3.85 4.26 -7.88
N LEU A 146 2.94 3.69 -7.08
CA LEU A 146 2.91 3.90 -5.63
C LEU A 146 4.17 3.37 -4.95
N ALA A 147 4.66 2.19 -5.35
CA ALA A 147 5.89 1.61 -4.81
C ALA A 147 7.10 2.51 -5.03
N ALA A 148 7.26 3.04 -6.25
CA ALA A 148 8.37 3.91 -6.63
C ALA A 148 8.34 5.28 -5.91
N GLN A 149 7.19 5.67 -5.40
CA GLN A 149 6.98 6.89 -4.63
C GLN A 149 6.95 6.67 -3.10
N GLY A 150 7.20 5.44 -2.64
CA GLY A 150 7.29 5.15 -1.22
C GLY A 150 5.97 5.14 -0.46
N TYR A 151 4.83 4.93 -1.14
CA TYR A 151 3.52 4.84 -0.47
C TYR A 151 3.43 3.64 0.47
N LEU A 152 2.81 3.86 1.62
CA LEU A 152 2.67 2.85 2.68
C LEU A 152 1.46 1.94 2.50
N ASP A 153 0.53 2.32 1.60
CA ASP A 153 -0.67 1.55 1.30
C ASP A 153 -0.35 0.11 0.85
N LEU A 154 0.76 -0.08 0.12
CA LEU A 154 1.22 -1.40 -0.29
C LEU A 154 1.64 -2.29 0.88
N SER A 155 2.27 -1.70 1.90
CA SER A 155 2.61 -2.40 3.14
C SER A 155 1.35 -2.86 3.88
N TYR A 156 0.36 -1.99 3.99
CA TYR A 156 -0.94 -2.28 4.58
C TYR A 156 -1.64 -3.44 3.88
N VAL A 157 -1.78 -3.38 2.54
CA VAL A 157 -2.45 -4.43 1.76
C VAL A 157 -1.67 -5.75 1.83
N ALA A 158 -0.33 -5.71 1.79
CA ALA A 158 0.50 -6.91 1.93
C ALA A 158 0.26 -7.61 3.28
N LEU A 159 0.24 -6.86 4.38
CA LEU A 159 -0.01 -7.40 5.72
C LEU A 159 -1.39 -8.09 5.80
N ILE A 160 -2.44 -7.46 5.23
CA ILE A 160 -3.78 -8.06 5.18
C ILE A 160 -3.78 -9.34 4.34
N VAL A 161 -3.22 -9.32 3.14
CA VAL A 161 -3.19 -10.48 2.24
C VAL A 161 -2.45 -11.66 2.89
N TRP A 162 -1.33 -11.41 3.57
CA TRP A 162 -0.62 -12.43 4.32
C TRP A 162 -1.39 -12.93 5.52
N ALA A 163 -2.09 -12.06 6.27
CA ALA A 163 -2.97 -12.46 7.36
C ALA A 163 -4.08 -13.41 6.87
N VAL A 164 -4.72 -13.07 5.75
CA VAL A 164 -5.74 -13.90 5.10
C VAL A 164 -5.15 -15.22 4.60
N ALA A 165 -3.97 -15.20 3.97
CA ALA A 165 -3.31 -16.42 3.51
C ALA A 165 -2.97 -17.37 4.68
N LEU A 166 -2.51 -16.82 5.81
CA LEU A 166 -2.22 -17.61 7.01
C LEU A 166 -3.49 -18.22 7.61
N GLU A 167 -4.60 -17.48 7.61
CA GLU A 167 -5.89 -17.96 8.10
C GLU A 167 -6.48 -19.05 7.18
N VAL A 168 -6.37 -18.90 5.86
CA VAL A 168 -6.81 -19.91 4.89
C VAL A 168 -5.97 -21.18 4.99
N GLU A 169 -4.66 -21.06 5.20
CA GLU A 169 -3.75 -22.20 5.36
C GLU A 169 -4.06 -23.02 6.62
N ARG A 170 -4.30 -22.33 7.71
CA ARG A 170 -4.62 -22.94 9.00
C ARG A 170 -5.65 -22.08 9.73
N PRO A 171 -6.94 -22.43 9.67
CA PRO A 171 -8.01 -21.69 10.33
C PRO A 171 -7.76 -21.49 11.84
N ARG A 172 -8.07 -20.30 12.32
CA ARG A 172 -7.86 -19.89 13.72
C ARG A 172 -6.39 -19.97 14.16
N ARG A 173 -5.48 -19.60 13.26
CA ARG A 173 -4.05 -19.63 13.54
C ARG A 173 -3.65 -18.74 14.74
N GLY A 174 -4.45 -17.71 15.04
CA GLY A 174 -4.31 -16.87 16.22
C GLY A 174 -3.16 -15.87 16.12
N VAL A 175 -2.16 -15.98 17.00
CA VAL A 175 -1.08 -14.98 17.18
C VAL A 175 -0.45 -14.44 15.88
N PRO A 176 -0.02 -15.27 14.91
CA PRO A 176 0.61 -14.72 13.71
C PRO A 176 -0.31 -13.84 12.87
N VAL A 177 -1.62 -14.16 12.82
CA VAL A 177 -2.61 -13.36 12.11
C VAL A 177 -2.86 -12.04 12.86
N PHE A 178 -3.01 -12.08 14.19
CA PHE A 178 -3.15 -10.87 15.00
C PHE A 178 -1.95 -9.93 14.88
N LEU A 179 -0.72 -10.46 14.84
CA LEU A 179 0.48 -9.63 14.66
C LEU A 179 0.47 -8.88 13.31
N LEU A 180 0.07 -9.57 12.23
CA LEU A 180 -0.06 -8.92 10.92
C LEU A 180 -1.18 -7.89 10.89
N LEU A 181 -2.34 -8.20 11.50
CA LEU A 181 -3.46 -7.27 11.58
C LEU A 181 -3.15 -6.08 12.51
N ALA A 182 -2.42 -6.29 13.61
CA ALA A 182 -1.96 -5.20 14.47
C ALA A 182 -0.97 -4.28 13.71
N ALA A 183 -0.01 -4.84 13.00
CA ALA A 183 0.90 -4.06 12.15
C ALA A 183 0.13 -3.30 11.05
N ALA A 184 -0.85 -3.93 10.39
CA ALA A 184 -1.73 -3.25 9.44
C ALA A 184 -2.54 -2.13 10.12
N GLY A 185 -3.04 -2.36 11.34
CA GLY A 185 -3.79 -1.38 12.13
C GLY A 185 -2.96 -0.18 12.60
N LEU A 186 -1.64 -0.34 12.72
CA LEU A 186 -0.70 0.76 12.96
C LEU A 186 -0.35 1.54 11.68
N LEU A 187 -0.73 1.03 10.51
CA LEU A 187 -0.68 1.76 9.23
C LEU A 187 -2.03 2.39 8.87
N ARG A 188 -3.15 1.70 9.16
CA ARG A 188 -4.48 2.21 8.82
C ARG A 188 -5.55 1.70 9.79
N PRO A 189 -6.48 2.57 10.24
CA PRO A 189 -7.56 2.20 11.16
C PRO A 189 -8.49 1.10 10.64
N ASP A 190 -8.65 0.97 9.33
CA ASP A 190 -9.49 -0.03 8.66
C ASP A 190 -9.22 -1.45 9.19
N ALA A 191 -7.93 -1.77 9.48
CA ALA A 191 -7.55 -3.08 10.00
C ALA A 191 -8.02 -3.32 11.45
N TRP A 192 -8.42 -2.29 12.20
CA TRP A 192 -9.00 -2.49 13.54
C TRP A 192 -10.30 -3.29 13.46
N VAL A 193 -11.13 -2.99 12.45
CA VAL A 193 -12.37 -3.74 12.20
C VAL A 193 -12.06 -5.19 11.82
N LEU A 194 -11.05 -5.40 10.95
CA LEU A 194 -10.57 -6.74 10.59
C LEU A 194 -10.08 -7.51 11.82
N SER A 195 -9.31 -6.86 12.72
CA SER A 195 -8.82 -7.45 13.96
C SER A 195 -9.96 -7.84 14.90
N GLY A 196 -10.96 -6.98 15.06
CA GLY A 196 -12.14 -7.24 15.87
C GLY A 196 -12.98 -8.39 15.34
N VAL A 197 -13.23 -8.43 14.02
CA VAL A 197 -13.95 -9.54 13.37
C VAL A 197 -13.16 -10.84 13.49
N TYR A 198 -11.83 -10.79 13.33
CA TYR A 198 -10.98 -11.96 13.51
C TYR A 198 -10.97 -12.47 14.96
N TRP A 199 -10.99 -11.56 15.94
CA TRP A 199 -11.15 -11.92 17.34
C TRP A 199 -12.49 -12.63 17.59
N LEU A 200 -13.60 -12.08 17.09
CA LEU A 200 -14.92 -12.72 17.16
C LEU A 200 -14.90 -14.10 16.52
N TRP A 201 -14.28 -14.24 15.36
CA TRP A 201 -14.12 -15.52 14.67
C TRP A 201 -13.34 -16.54 15.51
N CYS A 202 -12.27 -16.14 16.16
CA CYS A 202 -11.49 -17.00 17.04
C CYS A 202 -12.22 -17.32 18.34
N ALA A 203 -12.90 -16.32 18.93
CA ALA A 203 -13.58 -16.45 20.22
C ALA A 203 -14.91 -17.22 20.16
N TRP A 204 -15.57 -17.24 18.99
CA TRP A 204 -16.87 -17.89 18.85
C TRP A 204 -16.75 -19.40 18.99
N PRO A 205 -17.59 -20.04 19.87
CA PRO A 205 -17.55 -21.49 20.05
C PRO A 205 -17.87 -22.21 18.74
N ALA A 206 -17.07 -23.20 18.39
CA ALA A 206 -17.41 -24.12 17.33
C ALA A 206 -18.66 -24.92 17.73
N ARG A 207 -19.73 -24.85 16.97
CA ARG A 207 -20.86 -25.77 17.15
C ARG A 207 -20.36 -27.17 16.74
N VAL A 208 -19.97 -27.96 17.73
CA VAL A 208 -19.72 -29.39 17.52
C VAL A 208 -21.08 -30.03 17.26
N LYS A 209 -21.39 -30.39 16.01
CA LYS A 209 -22.37 -31.43 15.78
C LYS A 209 -21.71 -32.73 16.26
N GLN A 210 -22.07 -33.19 17.44
CA GLN A 210 -21.83 -34.58 17.85
C GLN A 210 -22.65 -35.45 16.87
N GLY A 211 -22.01 -35.87 15.82
CA GLY A 211 -22.52 -36.89 14.90
C GLY A 211 -21.78 -38.19 15.18
N ALA A 212 -22.54 -39.22 15.48
CA ALA A 212 -22.08 -40.55 15.82
C ALA A 212 -21.03 -41.09 14.83
N GLY A 213 -20.01 -41.78 15.38
CA GLY A 213 -19.19 -42.77 14.68
C GLY A 213 -18.07 -42.17 13.85
N ALA A 214 -16.87 -42.09 14.43
CA ALA A 214 -15.66 -41.94 13.67
C ALA A 214 -15.30 -43.26 12.99
N PRO A 215 -15.07 -43.31 11.65
CA PRO A 215 -14.31 -44.41 11.04
C PRO A 215 -12.83 -44.10 11.08
N ALA A 216 -12.05 -45.16 11.28
CA ALA A 216 -10.62 -45.18 11.45
C ALA A 216 -9.83 -44.55 10.28
N HIS A 217 -8.68 -44.00 10.65
CA HIS A 217 -7.68 -43.47 9.73
C HIS A 217 -7.22 -44.52 8.71
N HIS A 218 -7.37 -44.22 7.43
CA HIS A 218 -6.61 -44.86 6.36
C HIS A 218 -5.48 -43.88 5.94
N GLU A 219 -4.25 -44.25 6.23
CA GLU A 219 -3.06 -43.64 5.66
C GLU A 219 -2.93 -44.02 4.18
N SER A 220 -2.79 -43.03 3.33
CA SER A 220 -2.49 -43.21 1.91
C SER A 220 -0.97 -43.30 1.70
N PRO A 221 -0.47 -44.19 0.82
CA PRO A 221 0.99 -44.46 0.66
C PRO A 221 1.76 -43.37 -0.09
N SER A 222 1.15 -42.29 -0.52
CA SER A 222 1.83 -41.21 -1.25
C SER A 222 1.78 -39.93 -0.44
N GLY A 223 2.77 -39.64 0.37
CA GLY A 223 2.98 -38.49 1.25
C GLY A 223 2.53 -37.07 0.83
N ASP A 224 1.58 -36.96 -0.08
CA ASP A 224 0.88 -35.71 -0.39
C ASP A 224 -0.34 -35.58 0.50
N PRO A 225 -0.62 -34.40 1.09
CA PRO A 225 -1.85 -34.17 1.85
C PRO A 225 -3.02 -34.26 0.88
N VAL A 226 -3.66 -35.43 0.80
CA VAL A 226 -4.95 -35.63 0.15
C VAL A 226 -5.96 -34.81 0.95
N LEU A 227 -6.37 -33.69 0.38
CA LEU A 227 -7.46 -32.87 0.92
C LEU A 227 -8.76 -33.59 0.66
N ASP A 228 -9.09 -34.49 1.57
CA ASP A 228 -10.27 -35.32 1.51
C ASP A 228 -11.55 -34.48 1.59
N GLY A 229 -12.49 -34.74 0.69
CA GLY A 229 -13.71 -33.98 0.48
C GLY A 229 -14.79 -34.14 1.55
N GLY A 230 -14.43 -34.43 2.80
CA GLY A 230 -15.39 -34.84 3.82
C GLY A 230 -15.32 -34.16 5.19
N SER A 231 -14.32 -33.38 5.55
CA SER A 231 -14.33 -32.80 6.90
C SER A 231 -15.07 -31.46 6.94
N VAL A 232 -16.14 -31.40 7.73
CA VAL A 232 -16.54 -30.19 8.43
C VAL A 232 -15.28 -29.51 8.91
N VAL A 233 -15.09 -28.21 8.61
CA VAL A 233 -13.97 -27.41 9.10
C VAL A 233 -13.80 -27.75 10.57
N ASP A 234 -12.75 -28.52 10.89
CA ASP A 234 -12.44 -28.85 12.28
C ASP A 234 -11.99 -27.55 12.94
N ARG A 235 -12.97 -26.94 13.59
CA ARG A 235 -12.79 -25.62 14.21
C ARG A 235 -12.08 -25.77 15.54
N GLY A 236 -11.12 -26.64 15.70
CA GLY A 236 -10.33 -26.81 16.89
C GLY A 236 -11.09 -26.74 18.25
N PRO A 237 -10.53 -27.13 19.35
CA PRO A 237 -11.20 -27.01 20.64
C PRO A 237 -11.52 -25.55 20.95
N PRO A 238 -12.63 -25.26 21.65
CA PRO A 238 -12.94 -23.92 22.08
C PRO A 238 -11.75 -23.34 22.85
N ILE A 239 -11.31 -22.13 22.47
CA ILE A 239 -10.23 -21.46 23.20
C ILE A 239 -10.71 -21.08 24.60
N ASP A 240 -9.82 -21.25 25.60
CA ASP A 240 -10.11 -20.88 26.97
C ASP A 240 -10.24 -19.36 27.14
N ASN A 241 -10.75 -18.91 28.29
CA ASN A 241 -10.96 -17.49 28.55
C ASN A 241 -9.64 -16.70 28.58
N ARG A 242 -8.52 -17.32 28.97
CA ARG A 242 -7.20 -16.69 28.95
C ARG A 242 -6.77 -16.37 27.53
N LYS A 243 -6.87 -17.32 26.61
CA LYS A 243 -6.55 -17.08 25.19
C LYS A 243 -7.50 -16.08 24.52
N ARG A 244 -8.79 -16.07 24.92
CA ARG A 244 -9.72 -15.03 24.44
C ARG A 244 -9.26 -13.65 24.83
N LEU A 245 -8.80 -13.47 26.07
CA LEU A 245 -8.29 -12.19 26.57
C LEU A 245 -6.95 -11.82 25.90
N GLU A 246 -6.04 -12.79 25.73
CA GLU A 246 -4.78 -12.57 25.00
C GLU A 246 -5.04 -12.09 23.56
N TYR A 247 -5.97 -12.73 22.85
CA TYR A 247 -6.34 -12.33 21.49
C TYR A 247 -7.07 -10.98 21.44
N LEU A 248 -7.89 -10.67 22.45
CA LEU A 248 -8.51 -9.35 22.56
C LEU A 248 -7.43 -8.26 22.76
N ALA A 249 -6.48 -8.51 23.66
CA ALA A 249 -5.38 -7.57 23.87
C ALA A 249 -4.59 -7.32 22.57
N MET A 250 -4.34 -8.37 21.77
CA MET A 250 -3.68 -8.21 20.47
C MET A 250 -4.55 -7.47 19.45
N ALA A 251 -5.87 -7.66 19.47
CA ALA A 251 -6.79 -6.98 18.56
C ALA A 251 -6.90 -5.48 18.84
N VAL A 252 -6.77 -5.06 20.12
CA VAL A 252 -6.91 -3.66 20.54
C VAL A 252 -5.58 -2.91 20.66
N ILE A 253 -4.42 -3.58 20.48
CA ILE A 253 -3.11 -2.94 20.65
C ILE A 253 -2.89 -1.79 19.65
N ALA A 254 -3.28 -1.96 18.39
CA ALA A 254 -3.11 -0.94 17.38
C ALA A 254 -3.95 0.32 17.66
N PRO A 255 -5.27 0.24 17.92
CA PRO A 255 -6.04 1.41 18.33
C PRO A 255 -5.52 2.04 19.63
N LEU A 256 -5.06 1.27 20.60
CA LEU A 256 -4.51 1.82 21.85
C LEU A 256 -3.21 2.59 21.63
N VAL A 257 -2.31 2.07 20.79
CA VAL A 257 -1.06 2.77 20.42
C VAL A 257 -1.38 4.05 19.67
N TRP A 258 -2.34 4.04 18.76
CA TRP A 258 -2.73 5.22 17.98
C TRP A 258 -3.34 6.31 18.86
N VAL A 259 -4.37 5.96 19.62
CA VAL A 259 -5.03 6.87 20.57
C VAL A 259 -4.03 7.40 21.61
N GLY A 260 -3.11 6.55 22.07
CA GLY A 260 -2.04 6.94 22.98
C GLY A 260 -1.06 7.93 22.35
N ALA A 261 -0.64 7.71 21.10
CA ALA A 261 0.22 8.63 20.37
C ALA A 261 -0.45 10.01 20.18
N ASP A 262 -1.70 10.02 19.73
CA ASP A 262 -2.49 11.25 19.60
C ASP A 262 -2.58 12.02 20.93
N ALA A 263 -2.92 11.31 22.01
CA ALA A 263 -3.04 11.91 23.34
C ALA A 263 -1.72 12.50 23.86
N ILE A 264 -0.60 11.77 23.66
CA ILE A 264 0.73 12.22 24.13
C ILE A 264 1.21 13.42 23.34
N VAL A 265 1.05 13.39 22.01
CA VAL A 265 1.61 14.41 21.11
C VAL A 265 0.72 15.66 21.06
N THR A 266 -0.60 15.47 21.03
CA THR A 266 -1.54 16.59 20.79
C THR A 266 -2.41 16.94 21.99
N GLY A 267 -2.46 16.10 23.01
CA GLY A 267 -3.40 16.22 24.12
C GLY A 267 -4.84 15.81 23.78
N ASN A 268 -5.10 15.42 22.53
CA ASN A 268 -6.42 14.96 22.07
C ASN A 268 -6.33 13.51 21.57
N PRO A 269 -6.93 12.53 22.26
CA PRO A 269 -6.81 11.11 21.90
C PRO A 269 -7.45 10.72 20.55
N LEU A 270 -8.26 11.59 19.95
CA LEU A 270 -8.91 11.39 18.65
C LEU A 270 -8.46 12.43 17.61
N TYR A 271 -7.27 12.98 17.80
CA TYR A 271 -6.73 14.04 16.93
C TYR A 271 -6.70 13.62 15.47
N SER A 272 -6.09 12.47 15.16
CA SER A 272 -5.98 11.94 13.79
C SER A 272 -7.33 11.81 13.08
N LEU A 273 -8.38 11.39 13.77
CA LEU A 273 -9.73 11.28 13.20
C LEU A 273 -10.33 12.65 12.88
N HIS A 274 -10.21 13.60 13.81
CA HIS A 274 -10.75 14.94 13.63
C HIS A 274 -9.99 15.73 12.56
N SER A 275 -8.64 15.67 12.56
CA SER A 275 -7.81 16.38 11.60
C SER A 275 -8.02 15.86 10.17
N THR A 276 -8.12 14.52 10.00
CA THR A 276 -8.39 13.91 8.69
C THR A 276 -9.77 14.30 8.15
N ALA A 277 -10.81 14.32 9.00
CA ALA A 277 -12.16 14.74 8.59
C ALA A 277 -12.18 16.24 8.25
N GLY A 278 -11.54 17.09 9.03
CA GLY A 278 -11.43 18.52 8.77
C GLY A 278 -10.69 18.81 7.46
N LEU A 279 -9.56 18.12 7.21
CA LEU A 279 -8.82 18.24 5.97
C LEU A 279 -9.63 17.77 4.75
N ALA A 280 -10.45 16.73 4.91
CA ALA A 280 -11.33 16.25 3.85
C ALA A 280 -12.36 17.30 3.43
N GLN A 281 -12.91 18.05 4.40
CA GLN A 281 -13.84 19.16 4.13
C GLN A 281 -13.11 20.33 3.46
N GLU A 282 -11.95 20.73 3.97
CA GLU A 282 -11.16 21.83 3.42
C GLU A 282 -10.74 21.56 1.95
N LEU A 283 -10.37 20.33 1.64
CA LEU A 283 -9.95 19.93 0.29
C LEU A 283 -11.12 19.52 -0.63
N GLY A 284 -12.37 19.63 -0.19
CA GLY A 284 -13.54 19.23 -0.98
C GLY A 284 -13.53 17.76 -1.41
N ARG A 285 -12.95 16.87 -0.60
CA ARG A 285 -12.85 15.44 -0.92
C ARG A 285 -14.20 14.74 -0.84
N THR A 286 -14.34 13.64 -1.55
CA THR A 286 -15.56 12.83 -1.59
C THR A 286 -16.00 12.42 -0.19
N GLN A 287 -17.23 12.79 0.17
CA GLN A 287 -17.89 12.49 1.45
C GLN A 287 -19.37 12.18 1.23
N GLY A 288 -19.99 11.54 2.21
CA GLY A 288 -21.42 11.19 2.18
C GLY A 288 -21.70 9.87 1.45
N PHE A 289 -22.68 9.12 1.95
CA PHE A 289 -22.95 7.74 1.56
C PHE A 289 -23.20 7.56 0.06
N SER A 290 -24.00 8.40 -0.57
CA SER A 290 -24.32 8.28 -2.00
C SER A 290 -23.11 8.48 -2.91
N SER A 291 -22.28 9.49 -2.60
CA SER A 291 -21.06 9.79 -3.35
C SER A 291 -20.01 8.69 -3.17
N VAL A 292 -19.89 8.15 -1.95
CA VAL A 292 -18.95 7.07 -1.65
C VAL A 292 -19.37 5.76 -2.32
N LEU A 293 -20.67 5.47 -2.40
CA LEU A 293 -21.18 4.28 -3.09
C LEU A 293 -20.78 4.29 -4.58
N THR A 294 -20.94 5.43 -5.27
CA THR A 294 -20.51 5.57 -6.66
C THR A 294 -18.98 5.49 -6.81
N SER A 295 -18.24 5.94 -5.80
CA SER A 295 -16.78 5.88 -5.77
C SER A 295 -16.25 4.45 -5.71
N VAL A 296 -16.98 3.49 -5.12
CA VAL A 296 -16.57 2.07 -5.14
C VAL A 296 -16.34 1.58 -6.56
N TRP A 297 -17.29 1.87 -7.48
CA TRP A 297 -17.14 1.50 -8.88
C TRP A 297 -16.01 2.28 -9.57
N THR A 298 -16.05 3.59 -9.46
CA THR A 298 -15.09 4.47 -10.14
C THR A 298 -13.64 4.18 -9.70
N TYR A 299 -13.43 3.98 -8.41
CA TYR A 299 -12.10 3.69 -7.87
C TYR A 299 -11.63 2.27 -8.18
N SER A 300 -12.54 1.28 -8.15
CA SER A 300 -12.21 -0.07 -8.59
C SER A 300 -11.73 -0.09 -10.05
N VAL A 301 -12.45 0.62 -10.94
CA VAL A 301 -12.07 0.71 -12.37
C VAL A 301 -10.78 1.53 -12.56
N ARG A 302 -10.53 2.53 -11.72
CA ARG A 302 -9.27 3.30 -11.76
C ARG A 302 -8.07 2.42 -11.39
N ILE A 303 -8.20 1.61 -10.33
CA ILE A 303 -7.14 0.74 -9.81
C ILE A 303 -6.91 -0.45 -10.74
N ASP A 304 -7.96 -1.25 -10.99
CA ASP A 304 -7.88 -2.57 -11.64
C ASP A 304 -8.18 -2.55 -13.14
N LYS A 305 -8.68 -1.43 -13.68
CA LYS A 305 -9.26 -1.32 -15.02
C LYS A 305 -10.54 -2.16 -15.18
N LEU A 306 -11.43 -1.71 -16.08
CA LEU A 306 -12.75 -2.31 -16.27
C LEU A 306 -12.73 -3.83 -16.54
N PRO A 307 -11.85 -4.38 -17.40
CA PRO A 307 -11.83 -5.82 -17.65
C PRO A 307 -11.55 -6.67 -16.41
N VAL A 308 -10.66 -6.21 -15.53
CA VAL A 308 -10.29 -6.93 -14.30
C VAL A 308 -11.43 -6.86 -13.28
N VAL A 309 -12.10 -5.71 -13.15
CA VAL A 309 -13.28 -5.54 -12.29
C VAL A 309 -14.40 -6.47 -12.73
N LEU A 310 -14.74 -6.48 -14.03
CA LEU A 310 -15.76 -7.38 -14.57
C LEU A 310 -15.39 -8.86 -14.42
N GLY A 311 -14.12 -9.18 -14.70
CA GLY A 311 -13.57 -10.52 -14.50
C GLY A 311 -13.65 -10.96 -13.03
N GLY A 312 -13.40 -10.05 -12.09
CA GLY A 312 -13.56 -10.30 -10.66
C GLY A 312 -15.00 -10.58 -10.25
N LEU A 313 -15.93 -9.76 -10.71
CA LEU A 313 -17.36 -9.95 -10.44
C LEU A 313 -17.89 -11.29 -11.01
N ILE A 314 -17.46 -11.68 -12.21
CA ILE A 314 -17.77 -12.99 -12.81
C ILE A 314 -17.03 -14.11 -12.04
N GLY A 315 -15.85 -13.87 -11.58
CA GLY A 315 -15.02 -14.83 -10.85
C GLY A 315 -15.58 -15.21 -9.47
N ILE A 316 -16.33 -14.32 -8.80
CA ILE A 316 -16.96 -14.62 -7.50
C ILE A 316 -17.91 -15.83 -7.58
N PRO A 317 -18.97 -15.86 -8.42
CA PRO A 317 -19.84 -17.02 -8.50
C PRO A 317 -19.11 -18.28 -8.98
N ILE A 318 -18.13 -18.13 -9.86
CA ILE A 318 -17.26 -19.24 -10.29
C ILE A 318 -16.45 -19.79 -9.09
N ALA A 319 -15.87 -18.94 -8.28
CA ALA A 319 -15.10 -19.34 -7.11
C ALA A 319 -15.98 -20.04 -6.05
N VAL A 320 -17.20 -19.55 -5.85
CA VAL A 320 -18.19 -20.18 -4.97
C VAL A 320 -18.56 -21.58 -5.49
N TRP A 321 -18.74 -21.72 -6.80
CA TRP A 321 -19.04 -23.01 -7.42
C TRP A 321 -17.86 -24.00 -7.32
N LEU A 322 -16.63 -23.56 -7.60
CA LEU A 322 -15.43 -24.41 -7.62
C LEU A 322 -14.94 -24.78 -6.22
N ALA A 323 -15.00 -23.86 -5.27
CA ALA A 323 -14.39 -24.03 -3.95
C ALA A 323 -15.21 -23.34 -2.83
N PRO A 324 -16.47 -23.76 -2.58
CA PRO A 324 -17.43 -23.03 -1.72
C PRO A 324 -16.93 -22.80 -0.30
N ARG A 325 -16.09 -23.71 0.24
CA ARG A 325 -15.54 -23.57 1.60
C ARG A 325 -14.30 -22.67 1.65
N ARG A 326 -13.43 -22.74 0.63
CA ARG A 326 -12.16 -21.99 0.59
C ARG A 326 -12.36 -20.53 0.21
N VAL A 327 -13.43 -20.21 -0.53
CA VAL A 327 -13.78 -18.86 -0.96
C VAL A 327 -14.31 -17.99 0.18
N LEU A 328 -14.82 -18.61 1.27
CA LEU A 328 -15.51 -17.88 2.35
C LEU A 328 -14.63 -16.81 3.01
N VAL A 329 -13.36 -17.12 3.28
CA VAL A 329 -12.45 -16.16 3.94
C VAL A 329 -12.12 -14.98 3.02
N PRO A 330 -11.60 -15.15 1.79
CA PRO A 330 -11.35 -14.02 0.90
C PRO A 330 -12.62 -13.24 0.55
N LEU A 331 -13.77 -13.91 0.39
CA LEU A 331 -15.03 -13.21 0.14
C LEU A 331 -15.49 -12.37 1.34
N ALA A 332 -15.38 -12.90 2.56
CA ALA A 332 -15.69 -12.16 3.77
C ALA A 332 -14.79 -10.93 3.93
N VAL A 333 -13.49 -11.07 3.62
CA VAL A 333 -12.54 -9.95 3.65
C VAL A 333 -12.89 -8.90 2.59
N LEU A 334 -13.25 -9.31 1.36
CA LEU A 334 -13.71 -8.38 0.32
C LEU A 334 -14.91 -7.56 0.80
N VAL A 335 -15.95 -8.24 1.30
CA VAL A 335 -17.17 -7.60 1.80
C VAL A 335 -16.85 -6.64 2.96
N LEU A 336 -15.98 -7.07 3.89
CA LEU A 336 -15.61 -6.27 5.05
C LEU A 336 -14.80 -5.02 4.66
N LEU A 337 -13.85 -5.13 3.72
CA LEU A 337 -13.07 -3.98 3.24
C LEU A 337 -13.95 -2.96 2.49
N VAL A 338 -14.89 -3.44 1.67
CA VAL A 338 -15.88 -2.55 1.02
C VAL A 338 -16.79 -1.91 2.06
N PHE A 339 -17.25 -2.67 3.05
CA PHE A 339 -18.07 -2.14 4.14
C PHE A 339 -17.35 -1.05 4.93
N VAL A 340 -16.09 -1.26 5.30
CA VAL A 340 -15.29 -0.26 6.04
C VAL A 340 -15.12 1.00 5.20
N PHE A 341 -14.78 0.88 3.91
CA PHE A 341 -14.67 2.01 2.99
C PHE A 341 -15.97 2.84 2.92
N LEU A 342 -17.13 2.16 2.85
CA LEU A 342 -18.44 2.83 2.85
C LEU A 342 -18.74 3.50 4.20
N ALA A 343 -18.38 2.83 5.31
CA ALA A 343 -18.59 3.36 6.66
C ALA A 343 -17.74 4.61 6.92
N GLU A 344 -16.46 4.62 6.52
CA GLU A 344 -15.58 5.78 6.61
C GLU A 344 -16.16 6.99 5.88
N GLY A 345 -16.62 6.81 4.65
CA GLY A 345 -17.24 7.88 3.91
C GLY A 345 -18.58 8.34 4.49
N ALA A 346 -19.34 7.42 5.08
CA ALA A 346 -20.63 7.75 5.71
C ALA A 346 -20.46 8.60 6.98
N VAL A 347 -19.37 8.41 7.73
CA VAL A 347 -19.06 9.23 8.93
C VAL A 347 -18.32 10.54 8.58
N GLY A 348 -18.16 10.85 7.30
CA GLY A 348 -17.56 12.11 6.84
C GLY A 348 -16.03 12.09 6.75
N ALA A 349 -15.39 10.93 6.88
CA ALA A 349 -13.97 10.79 6.61
C ALA A 349 -13.68 10.95 5.11
N SER A 350 -12.45 11.38 4.78
CA SER A 350 -11.99 11.44 3.39
C SER A 350 -11.88 10.05 2.81
N VAL A 351 -12.52 9.80 1.66
CA VAL A 351 -12.29 8.58 0.88
C VAL A 351 -11.60 8.90 -0.43
N ILE A 352 -10.51 8.20 -0.68
CA ILE A 352 -9.72 8.27 -1.91
C ILE A 352 -9.52 6.87 -2.47
N ASP A 353 -9.13 6.79 -3.74
CA ASP A 353 -8.97 5.51 -4.43
C ASP A 353 -8.04 4.52 -3.71
N ARG A 354 -6.92 4.99 -3.13
CA ARG A 354 -5.98 4.16 -2.37
C ARG A 354 -6.62 3.38 -1.22
N TYR A 355 -7.70 3.88 -0.64
CA TYR A 355 -8.40 3.21 0.47
C TYR A 355 -9.16 1.95 0.01
N LEU A 356 -9.46 1.85 -1.29
CA LEU A 356 -10.12 0.68 -1.85
C LEU A 356 -9.12 -0.39 -2.35
N MET A 357 -7.80 -0.17 -2.30
CA MET A 357 -6.78 -1.09 -2.84
C MET A 357 -6.87 -2.51 -2.26
N GLY A 358 -7.16 -2.65 -0.97
CA GLY A 358 -7.33 -3.96 -0.34
C GLY A 358 -8.48 -4.75 -0.96
N ALA A 359 -9.64 -4.11 -1.13
CA ALA A 359 -10.81 -4.71 -1.77
C ALA A 359 -10.54 -5.02 -3.25
N ALA A 360 -9.93 -4.09 -3.99
CA ALA A 360 -9.52 -4.27 -5.38
C ALA A 360 -8.56 -5.47 -5.54
N THR A 361 -7.60 -5.63 -4.64
CA THR A 361 -6.66 -6.78 -4.65
C THR A 361 -7.38 -8.12 -4.44
N VAL A 362 -8.39 -8.18 -3.58
CA VAL A 362 -9.18 -9.40 -3.41
C VAL A 362 -10.10 -9.63 -4.63
N LEU A 363 -10.64 -8.58 -5.23
CA LEU A 363 -11.45 -8.68 -6.46
C LEU A 363 -10.60 -9.17 -7.65
N LEU A 364 -9.37 -8.68 -7.79
CA LEU A 364 -8.38 -9.16 -8.76
C LEU A 364 -8.10 -10.67 -8.60
N LEU A 365 -8.03 -11.18 -7.37
CA LEU A 365 -7.89 -12.61 -7.12
C LEU A 365 -9.06 -13.41 -7.73
N PHE A 366 -10.29 -12.91 -7.62
CA PHE A 366 -11.44 -13.53 -8.27
C PHE A 366 -11.39 -13.43 -9.79
N CYS A 367 -10.85 -12.35 -10.36
CA CYS A 367 -10.56 -12.28 -11.79
C CYS A 367 -9.60 -13.41 -12.23
N ALA A 368 -8.57 -13.68 -11.44
CA ALA A 368 -7.67 -14.81 -11.70
C ALA A 368 -8.39 -16.17 -11.65
N VAL A 369 -9.45 -16.32 -10.84
CA VAL A 369 -10.33 -17.51 -10.88
C VAL A 369 -11.11 -17.59 -12.18
N ALA A 370 -11.66 -16.48 -12.67
CA ALA A 370 -12.36 -16.46 -13.97
C ALA A 370 -11.44 -16.89 -15.11
N ILE A 371 -10.16 -16.50 -15.07
CA ILE A 371 -9.15 -16.85 -16.08
C ILE A 371 -8.63 -18.28 -15.89
N GLY A 372 -8.24 -18.66 -14.67
CA GLY A 372 -7.47 -19.88 -14.37
C GLY A 372 -8.27 -21.03 -13.77
N GLY A 373 -9.57 -20.83 -13.42
CA GLY A 373 -10.40 -21.81 -12.72
C GLY A 373 -10.64 -23.11 -13.49
N TRP A 374 -10.49 -23.08 -14.82
CA TRP A 374 -10.52 -24.30 -15.64
C TRP A 374 -9.50 -25.35 -15.18
N SER A 375 -8.43 -24.96 -14.51
CA SER A 375 -7.40 -25.86 -14.02
C SER A 375 -7.90 -26.79 -12.91
N MET A 376 -9.00 -26.43 -12.23
CA MET A 376 -9.64 -27.21 -11.17
C MET A 376 -10.63 -28.25 -11.71
N LEU A 377 -10.99 -28.20 -13.01
CA LEU A 377 -11.88 -29.15 -13.64
C LEU A 377 -11.15 -30.43 -14.06
N GLU A 378 -11.90 -31.51 -14.19
CA GLU A 378 -11.37 -32.81 -14.64
C GLU A 378 -10.64 -32.72 -15.98
N ARG A 379 -9.48 -33.43 -16.05
CA ARG A 379 -8.67 -33.50 -17.27
C ARG A 379 -9.47 -34.16 -18.38
N GLY A 380 -9.60 -33.50 -19.54
CA GLY A 380 -10.30 -34.05 -20.72
C GLY A 380 -11.76 -33.61 -20.88
N SER A 381 -12.38 -32.97 -19.86
CA SER A 381 -13.75 -32.47 -20.00
C SER A 381 -13.89 -31.41 -21.11
N ARG A 382 -15.05 -31.42 -21.80
CA ARG A 382 -15.34 -30.42 -22.87
C ARG A 382 -15.35 -29.00 -22.28
N LEU A 383 -15.94 -28.83 -21.12
CA LEU A 383 -16.00 -27.54 -20.42
C LEU A 383 -14.60 -26.98 -20.12
N ARG A 384 -13.69 -27.83 -19.61
CA ARG A 384 -12.31 -27.42 -19.36
C ARG A 384 -11.61 -26.92 -20.63
N ARG A 385 -11.76 -27.65 -21.75
CA ARG A 385 -11.14 -27.26 -23.02
C ARG A 385 -11.71 -25.96 -23.57
N ALA A 386 -13.02 -25.80 -23.55
CA ALA A 386 -13.70 -24.59 -24.01
C ALA A 386 -13.30 -23.38 -23.14
N TRP A 387 -13.30 -23.55 -21.82
CA TRP A 387 -12.90 -22.48 -20.90
C TRP A 387 -11.41 -22.10 -21.07
N MET A 388 -10.52 -23.08 -21.18
CA MET A 388 -9.10 -22.85 -21.42
C MET A 388 -8.86 -22.07 -22.73
N ALA A 389 -9.57 -22.39 -23.80
CA ALA A 389 -9.50 -21.67 -25.07
C ALA A 389 -10.00 -20.21 -24.92
N GLY A 390 -11.14 -20.01 -24.25
CA GLY A 390 -11.66 -18.67 -23.97
C GLY A 390 -10.72 -17.84 -23.07
N ALA A 391 -10.17 -18.47 -22.02
CA ALA A 391 -9.18 -17.82 -21.16
C ALA A 391 -7.89 -17.45 -21.92
N ALA A 392 -7.40 -18.33 -22.81
CA ALA A 392 -6.24 -18.03 -23.64
C ALA A 392 -6.50 -16.82 -24.56
N ALA A 393 -7.68 -16.75 -25.18
CA ALA A 393 -8.08 -15.61 -26.02
C ALA A 393 -8.15 -14.29 -25.19
N LEU A 394 -8.73 -14.34 -24.00
CA LEU A 394 -8.79 -13.17 -23.09
C LEU A 394 -7.39 -12.72 -22.62
N VAL A 395 -6.51 -13.67 -22.27
CA VAL A 395 -5.13 -13.36 -21.89
C VAL A 395 -4.37 -12.74 -23.04
N LEU A 396 -4.51 -13.29 -24.27
CA LEU A 396 -3.88 -12.71 -25.45
C LEU A 396 -4.41 -11.29 -25.73
N PHE A 397 -5.71 -11.09 -25.67
CA PHE A 397 -6.32 -9.76 -25.82
C PHE A 397 -5.81 -8.79 -24.73
N GLY A 398 -5.79 -9.21 -23.47
CA GLY A 398 -5.24 -8.42 -22.38
C GLY A 398 -3.75 -8.09 -22.55
N ALA A 399 -2.95 -9.03 -23.05
CA ALA A 399 -1.54 -8.80 -23.34
C ALA A 399 -1.33 -7.78 -24.46
N ILE A 400 -2.14 -7.86 -25.55
CA ILE A 400 -2.11 -6.88 -26.64
C ILE A 400 -2.52 -5.49 -26.11
N LEU A 401 -3.61 -5.42 -25.34
CA LEU A 401 -4.05 -4.15 -24.74
C LEU A 401 -2.97 -3.58 -23.81
N ALA A 402 -2.37 -4.40 -22.96
CA ALA A 402 -1.26 -3.98 -22.11
C ALA A 402 -0.07 -3.46 -22.93
N ALA A 403 0.35 -4.17 -23.96
CA ALA A 403 1.46 -3.76 -24.81
C ALA A 403 1.20 -2.43 -25.54
N THR A 404 -0.06 -2.09 -25.83
CA THR A 404 -0.45 -0.84 -26.49
C THR A 404 -0.72 0.32 -25.54
N THR A 405 -1.07 0.03 -24.29
CA THR A 405 -1.47 1.06 -23.30
C THR A 405 -0.44 1.28 -22.19
N LEU A 406 0.32 0.25 -21.84
CA LEU A 406 1.34 0.36 -20.79
C LEU A 406 2.65 0.89 -21.39
N SER A 407 3.08 2.04 -20.92
CA SER A 407 4.32 2.67 -21.37
C SER A 407 5.30 2.82 -20.21
N LEU A 408 6.33 1.97 -20.20
CA LEU A 408 7.44 2.11 -19.26
C LEU A 408 8.17 3.44 -19.41
N SER A 409 8.19 4.00 -20.63
CA SER A 409 8.76 5.33 -20.86
C SER A 409 7.92 6.42 -20.20
N SER A 410 6.59 6.32 -20.23
CA SER A 410 5.70 7.25 -19.53
C SER A 410 5.89 7.19 -18.01
N LEU A 411 5.95 5.97 -17.43
CA LEU A 411 6.25 5.79 -16.02
C LEU A 411 7.60 6.43 -15.67
N ARG A 412 8.65 6.13 -16.43
CA ARG A 412 9.98 6.72 -16.21
C ARG A 412 9.97 8.23 -16.28
N THR A 413 9.26 8.80 -17.27
CA THR A 413 9.17 10.26 -17.45
C THR A 413 8.45 10.90 -16.27
N THR A 414 7.34 10.29 -15.80
CA THR A 414 6.61 10.77 -14.62
C THR A 414 7.49 10.74 -13.37
N LEU A 415 8.15 9.61 -13.11
CA LEU A 415 9.03 9.47 -11.96
C LEU A 415 10.25 10.41 -12.04
N ALA A 416 10.85 10.58 -13.24
CA ALA A 416 11.95 11.51 -13.46
C ALA A 416 11.53 12.95 -13.19
N TYR A 417 10.34 13.33 -13.63
CA TYR A 417 9.80 14.66 -13.36
C TYR A 417 9.69 14.95 -11.85
N HIS A 418 9.13 13.99 -11.10
CA HIS A 418 9.02 14.13 -9.65
C HIS A 418 10.40 14.16 -8.94
N GLU A 419 11.32 13.30 -9.37
CA GLU A 419 12.69 13.32 -8.83
C GLU A 419 13.41 14.63 -9.15
N ASP A 420 13.30 15.16 -10.38
CA ASP A 420 13.89 16.41 -10.80
C ASP A 420 13.31 17.61 -10.05
N PHE A 421 11.99 17.57 -9.78
CA PHE A 421 11.32 18.56 -8.95
C PHE A 421 11.95 18.62 -7.53
N HIS A 422 12.09 17.45 -6.89
CA HIS A 422 12.71 17.31 -5.58
C HIS A 422 14.18 17.72 -5.56
N LYS A 423 14.99 17.21 -6.51
CA LYS A 423 16.40 17.61 -6.65
C LYS A 423 16.55 19.08 -6.96
N GLY A 424 15.64 19.64 -7.78
CA GLY A 424 15.62 21.06 -8.09
C GLY A 424 15.42 21.93 -6.85
N LEU A 425 14.53 21.50 -5.93
CA LEU A 425 14.36 22.18 -4.64
C LEU A 425 15.63 22.09 -3.78
N ALA A 426 16.26 20.93 -3.72
CA ALA A 426 17.54 20.75 -3.01
C ALA A 426 18.63 21.66 -3.56
N VAL A 427 18.77 21.75 -4.89
CA VAL A 427 19.73 22.66 -5.54
C VAL A 427 19.42 24.11 -5.24
N ALA A 428 18.15 24.51 -5.25
CA ALA A 428 17.74 25.88 -4.96
C ALA A 428 18.06 26.26 -3.50
N LEU A 429 17.72 25.39 -2.56
CA LEU A 429 17.96 25.63 -1.13
C LEU A 429 19.45 25.55 -0.75
N ALA A 430 20.24 24.72 -1.44
CA ALA A 430 21.68 24.60 -1.20
C ALA A 430 22.50 25.72 -1.88
N ASN A 431 21.88 26.56 -2.71
CA ASN A 431 22.60 27.63 -3.41
C ASN A 431 23.28 28.60 -2.41
N PRO A 432 24.59 28.99 -2.59
CA PRO A 432 25.30 29.84 -1.65
C PRO A 432 24.62 31.18 -1.38
N ALA A 433 24.01 31.81 -2.40
CA ALA A 433 23.32 33.10 -2.22
C ALA A 433 22.03 32.91 -1.39
N VAL A 434 21.29 31.81 -1.60
CA VAL A 434 20.12 31.47 -0.80
C VAL A 434 20.52 31.13 0.64
N GLN A 435 21.60 30.38 0.84
CA GLN A 435 22.12 30.06 2.16
C GLN A 435 22.60 31.30 2.92
N ALA A 436 23.20 32.27 2.21
CA ALA A 436 23.58 33.56 2.81
C ALA A 436 22.36 34.35 3.29
N GLU A 437 21.28 34.33 2.52
CA GLU A 437 20.02 34.98 2.90
C GLU A 437 19.32 34.23 4.05
N LEU A 438 19.34 32.91 4.06
CA LEU A 438 18.77 32.07 5.15
C LEU A 438 19.50 32.30 6.50
N LYS A 439 20.78 32.69 6.48
CA LYS A 439 21.51 33.08 7.71
C LYS A 439 21.02 34.41 8.27
N ARG A 440 20.52 35.32 7.42
CA ARG A 440 19.99 36.63 7.81
C ARG A 440 18.54 36.53 8.25
N CYS A 441 17.74 35.69 7.55
CA CYS A 441 16.33 35.45 7.76
C CYS A 441 16.05 33.95 7.67
N PRO A 442 15.96 33.21 8.75
CA PRO A 442 15.83 31.75 8.72
C PRO A 442 14.44 31.28 8.30
N LEU A 443 13.46 32.18 8.07
CA LEU A 443 12.12 31.83 7.63
C LEU A 443 12.09 31.53 6.13
N VAL A 444 11.65 30.32 5.76
CA VAL A 444 11.38 29.91 4.37
C VAL A 444 9.87 29.90 4.13
N SER A 445 9.40 30.58 3.09
CA SER A 445 8.01 30.55 2.68
C SER A 445 7.84 29.83 1.35
N LEU A 446 6.97 28.84 1.34
CA LEU A 446 6.61 27.99 0.21
C LEU A 446 5.19 28.34 -0.27
N PRO A 447 4.79 28.02 -1.52
CA PRO A 447 3.45 28.35 -2.00
C PRO A 447 2.36 27.71 -1.13
N ASP A 448 2.48 26.41 -0.90
CA ASP A 448 1.54 25.64 -0.08
C ASP A 448 2.24 24.64 0.84
N ASN A 449 1.46 23.69 1.40
CA ASN A 449 1.94 22.66 2.32
C ASN A 449 2.79 21.59 1.65
N LYS A 450 2.64 21.32 0.35
CA LYS A 450 3.21 20.12 -0.31
C LYS A 450 4.72 20.07 -0.33
N LEU A 451 5.37 21.22 -0.43
CA LEU A 451 6.84 21.32 -0.42
C LEU A 451 7.44 21.40 0.99
N ILE A 452 6.64 21.60 2.03
CA ILE A 452 7.13 21.79 3.40
C ILE A 452 7.95 20.60 3.90
N PRO A 453 7.47 19.35 3.86
CA PRO A 453 8.22 18.23 4.42
C PRO A 453 9.51 17.98 3.65
N ASP A 454 9.51 18.22 2.35
CA ASP A 454 10.66 18.11 1.48
C ASP A 454 11.74 19.15 1.83
N ALA A 455 11.36 20.42 1.92
CA ALA A 455 12.25 21.49 2.31
C ALA A 455 12.82 21.27 3.73
N ARG A 456 12.01 20.77 4.67
CA ARG A 456 12.47 20.41 6.03
C ARG A 456 13.47 19.27 6.01
N TRP A 457 13.25 18.27 5.18
CA TRP A 457 14.19 17.16 5.04
C TRP A 457 15.52 17.64 4.47
N ILE A 458 15.49 18.48 3.41
CA ILE A 458 16.68 19.04 2.74
C ILE A 458 17.48 19.95 3.68
N LEU A 459 16.80 20.81 4.43
CA LEU A 459 17.45 21.79 5.33
C LEU A 459 17.78 21.20 6.70
N ASP A 460 17.47 19.93 6.94
CA ASP A 460 17.61 19.28 8.25
C ASP A 460 16.94 20.06 9.39
N SER A 461 15.81 20.69 9.08
CA SER A 461 15.07 21.53 10.01
C SER A 461 14.23 20.68 10.96
N THR A 462 14.43 20.88 12.27
CA THR A 462 13.60 20.32 13.33
C THR A 462 12.49 21.33 13.68
N GLY A 463 11.24 20.95 13.51
CA GLY A 463 10.11 21.81 13.83
C GLY A 463 9.57 22.65 12.65
N GLN A 464 8.39 23.24 12.82
CA GLN A 464 7.66 23.94 11.75
C GLN A 464 7.96 25.43 11.64
N ARG A 465 8.63 26.00 12.63
CA ARG A 465 8.69 27.45 12.81
C ARG A 465 9.38 28.19 11.68
N ASP A 466 10.29 27.53 10.99
CA ASP A 466 11.15 28.18 9.99
C ASP A 466 10.72 27.92 8.54
N ILE A 467 9.79 26.97 8.30
CA ILE A 467 9.29 26.63 6.96
C ILE A 467 7.76 26.63 6.97
N VAL A 468 7.16 27.55 6.20
CA VAL A 468 5.72 27.82 6.26
C VAL A 468 5.11 27.91 4.86
N ALA A 469 3.78 27.69 4.76
CA ALA A 469 3.02 27.87 3.53
C ALA A 469 2.47 29.30 3.43
N ARG A 470 2.55 29.92 2.25
CA ARG A 470 1.86 31.20 1.98
C ARG A 470 0.35 31.04 1.95
N SER A 471 -0.16 29.88 1.45
CA SER A 471 -1.59 29.54 1.50
C SER A 471 -2.13 29.49 2.93
N GLN A 472 -1.36 28.97 3.89
CA GLN A 472 -1.71 29.00 5.32
C GLN A 472 -1.80 30.46 5.82
N ALA A 473 -0.75 31.23 5.54
CA ALA A 473 -0.68 32.62 6.00
C ALA A 473 -1.86 33.45 5.50
N ARG A 474 -2.29 33.24 4.26
CA ARG A 474 -3.47 33.86 3.68
C ARG A 474 -4.76 33.38 4.35
N ALA A 475 -4.94 32.06 4.49
CA ALA A 475 -6.12 31.51 5.13
C ALA A 475 -6.29 32.01 6.57
N ASP A 476 -5.18 32.19 7.28
CA ASP A 476 -5.17 32.76 8.64
C ASP A 476 -5.51 34.25 8.62
N ALA A 477 -4.96 35.01 7.67
CA ALA A 477 -5.23 36.44 7.51
C ALA A 477 -6.72 36.70 7.15
N ASP A 478 -7.31 35.89 6.28
CA ASP A 478 -8.71 35.94 5.90
C ASP A 478 -9.67 35.69 7.11
N LYS A 479 -9.18 34.93 8.10
CA LYS A 479 -9.86 34.68 9.38
C LYS A 479 -9.54 35.74 10.45
N GLY A 480 -8.83 36.82 10.09
CA GLY A 480 -8.46 37.91 10.99
C GLY A 480 -7.20 37.69 11.82
N ALA A 481 -6.36 36.69 11.47
CA ALA A 481 -5.10 36.37 12.13
C ALA A 481 -3.89 36.55 11.19
N PRO A 482 -3.52 37.79 10.76
CA PRO A 482 -2.49 38.04 9.75
C PRO A 482 -1.05 37.90 10.27
N ALA A 483 -0.84 37.40 11.48
CA ALA A 483 0.49 37.37 12.10
C ALA A 483 1.54 36.61 11.27
N LEU A 484 1.17 35.47 10.65
CA LEU A 484 2.07 34.69 9.81
C LEU A 484 2.38 35.41 8.49
N GLU A 485 1.40 36.03 7.85
CA GLU A 485 1.58 36.82 6.63
C GLU A 485 2.52 38.02 6.89
N ASN A 486 2.29 38.74 7.99
CA ASN A 486 3.16 39.84 8.40
C ASN A 486 4.60 39.38 8.66
N ARG A 487 4.78 38.22 9.27
CA ARG A 487 6.09 37.62 9.50
C ARG A 487 6.82 37.27 8.20
N ILE A 488 6.11 36.70 7.21
CA ILE A 488 6.65 36.42 5.88
C ILE A 488 7.09 37.74 5.19
N ARG A 489 6.25 38.77 5.24
CA ARG A 489 6.54 40.08 4.63
C ARG A 489 7.68 40.85 5.31
N ALA A 490 7.83 40.68 6.62
CA ALA A 490 8.89 41.32 7.39
C ALA A 490 10.29 40.83 7.05
N GLY A 491 10.42 39.52 6.66
CA GLY A 491 11.68 38.95 6.26
C GLY A 491 11.60 37.44 6.06
N SER A 492 11.72 36.98 4.82
CA SER A 492 11.77 35.57 4.50
C SER A 492 12.47 35.26 3.18
N VAL A 493 12.86 34.02 3.02
CA VAL A 493 13.28 33.45 1.74
C VAL A 493 12.06 32.76 1.11
N ALA A 494 11.56 33.31 0.03
CA ALA A 494 10.35 32.85 -0.65
C ALA A 494 10.70 32.02 -1.89
N VAL A 495 10.25 30.76 -1.92
CA VAL A 495 10.46 29.83 -3.03
C VAL A 495 9.21 29.79 -3.91
N TYR A 496 9.42 29.88 -5.21
CA TYR A 496 8.37 29.82 -6.22
C TYR A 496 8.67 28.74 -7.25
N PRO A 497 7.77 27.79 -7.48
CA PRO A 497 7.89 26.85 -8.59
C PRO A 497 7.81 27.60 -9.92
N LEU A 498 8.55 27.14 -10.91
CA LEU A 498 8.57 27.68 -12.28
C LEU A 498 7.93 26.70 -13.25
N GLY A 499 7.12 27.24 -14.17
CA GLY A 499 6.46 26.45 -15.21
C GLY A 499 5.15 25.78 -14.73
N SER A 500 4.24 25.57 -15.67
CA SER A 500 2.88 25.12 -15.38
C SER A 500 2.82 23.72 -14.74
N ALA A 501 3.69 22.81 -15.15
CA ALA A 501 3.68 21.44 -14.63
C ALA A 501 4.20 21.38 -13.19
N VAL A 502 5.32 22.04 -12.90
CA VAL A 502 5.90 22.14 -11.55
C VAL A 502 4.94 22.88 -10.60
N PHE A 503 4.33 23.91 -11.12
CA PHE A 503 3.31 24.66 -10.42
C PHE A 503 2.14 23.79 -10.02
N PHE A 504 1.65 22.98 -10.95
CA PHE A 504 0.53 22.08 -10.73
C PHE A 504 0.82 21.04 -9.64
N GLU A 505 2.00 20.43 -9.67
CA GLU A 505 2.43 19.44 -8.65
C GLU A 505 2.63 20.06 -7.26
N ALA A 506 3.00 21.34 -7.20
CA ALA A 506 3.22 22.02 -5.93
C ALA A 506 1.94 22.48 -5.24
N ILE A 507 0.87 22.76 -6.01
CA ILE A 507 -0.27 23.53 -5.52
C ILE A 507 -1.64 23.02 -6.02
N VAL A 508 -1.73 21.75 -6.34
CA VAL A 508 -2.99 21.13 -6.81
C VAL A 508 -3.91 20.82 -5.63
N ASP A 509 -4.11 21.72 -4.70
CA ASP A 509 -5.14 21.54 -3.69
C ASP A 509 -6.32 22.46 -3.98
N VAL A 510 -7.51 21.95 -3.76
CA VAL A 510 -8.74 22.74 -3.94
C VAL A 510 -8.72 23.95 -3.01
N GLY A 511 -8.91 25.13 -3.57
CA GLY A 511 -8.93 26.38 -2.80
C GLY A 511 -7.60 27.12 -2.70
N ASP A 512 -6.51 26.59 -3.29
CA ASP A 512 -5.25 27.35 -3.37
C ASP A 512 -5.39 28.59 -4.26
N ASP A 513 -4.93 29.73 -3.75
CA ASP A 513 -5.01 31.00 -4.44
C ASP A 513 -3.83 31.24 -5.38
N PRO A 514 -4.02 31.53 -6.66
CA PRO A 514 -2.95 31.87 -7.60
C PRO A 514 -2.03 33.00 -7.14
N ARG A 515 -2.50 33.88 -6.25
CA ARG A 515 -1.69 34.97 -5.69
C ARG A 515 -0.54 34.50 -4.82
N ASP A 516 -0.63 33.29 -4.23
CA ASP A 516 0.44 32.68 -3.44
C ASP A 516 1.67 32.33 -4.27
N GLN A 517 1.56 32.42 -5.57
CA GLN A 517 2.55 32.06 -6.57
C GLN A 517 3.19 33.27 -7.24
N ALA A 518 2.62 34.46 -7.06
CA ALA A 518 3.25 35.69 -7.54
C ALA A 518 4.31 36.15 -6.53
N PRO A 519 5.46 36.66 -6.99
CA PRO A 519 6.47 37.21 -6.11
C PRO A 519 5.89 38.33 -5.23
N LEU A 520 6.19 38.29 -3.94
CA LEU A 520 5.76 39.28 -2.97
C LEU A 520 6.40 40.63 -3.26
N ALA A 521 5.64 41.71 -3.08
CA ALA A 521 6.17 43.08 -3.25
C ALA A 521 7.33 43.32 -2.30
N GLY A 522 8.41 43.95 -2.80
CA GLY A 522 9.64 44.24 -2.05
C GLY A 522 10.66 43.10 -2.03
N PHE A 523 10.33 41.91 -2.50
CA PHE A 523 11.25 40.79 -2.57
C PHE A 523 12.13 40.87 -3.82
N LYS A 524 13.43 40.62 -3.65
CA LYS A 524 14.43 40.60 -4.74
C LYS A 524 14.75 39.15 -5.12
N ARG A 525 14.86 38.90 -6.39
CA ARG A 525 15.25 37.57 -6.89
C ARG A 525 16.70 37.28 -6.60
N ILE A 526 16.97 36.19 -5.88
CA ILE A 526 18.29 35.75 -5.45
C ILE A 526 18.85 34.67 -6.37
N PHE A 527 17.95 33.71 -6.76
CA PHE A 527 18.34 32.55 -7.53
C PHE A 527 17.23 32.13 -8.50
N THR A 528 17.57 31.51 -9.61
CA THR A 528 16.64 30.91 -10.55
C THR A 528 17.26 29.66 -11.14
N SER A 529 16.50 28.57 -11.15
CA SER A 529 16.83 27.31 -11.81
C SER A 529 15.75 26.94 -12.84
N ARG A 530 15.82 25.75 -13.38
CA ARG A 530 14.77 25.22 -14.28
C ARG A 530 13.40 25.13 -13.62
N TYR A 531 13.37 24.77 -12.32
CA TYR A 531 12.12 24.45 -11.61
C TYR A 531 11.77 25.46 -10.52
N TYR A 532 12.71 26.29 -10.08
CA TYR A 532 12.48 27.20 -8.96
C TYR A 532 13.11 28.55 -9.17
N ALA A 533 12.38 29.58 -8.73
CA ALA A 533 12.93 30.90 -8.45
C ALA A 533 12.86 31.16 -6.95
N VAL A 534 13.93 31.73 -6.39
CA VAL A 534 14.04 32.09 -4.97
C VAL A 534 14.18 33.58 -4.85
N TYR A 535 13.38 34.16 -3.97
CA TYR A 535 13.37 35.57 -3.66
C TYR A 535 13.62 35.78 -2.17
N GLY A 536 14.16 36.94 -1.79
CA GLY A 536 14.38 37.32 -0.40
C GLY A 536 14.20 38.79 -0.19
N ASN A 537 13.93 39.16 1.04
CA ASN A 537 13.84 40.55 1.50
C ASN A 537 14.52 40.74 2.86
N CYS A 538 15.53 39.93 3.16
CA CYS A 538 16.32 40.07 4.36
C CYS A 538 17.45 41.05 4.14
#